data_3eb1dd9e58d22e1fcdeacfd9c5797d75
#
_entry.id   3eb1dd9e58d22e1fcdeacfd9c5797d75
#
_cell.length_a   1.000
_cell.length_b   1.000
_cell.length_c   1.000
_cell.angle_alpha   90.00
_cell.angle_beta   90.00
_cell.angle_gamma   90.00
#
_symmetry.space_group_name_H-M   'P 1'
#
loop_
_entity.id
_entity.type
_entity.pdbx_description
1 polymer ?
#
loop_
_entity_poly.entity_id
_entity_poly.type
_entity_poly.pdbx_seq_one_letter_code
_entity_poly.pdbx_strand_id
1 'polypeptide(L)'
;MKKLIAAILILSLVLMAAGCSAKKDKKGKGKGKPVTVTSAIALQKDVPLVIKEIGTVEAYSTVSVISQANGTITNIYFKEGQDVSKGAPLFRIDSRPYDVDVRLAQANLSKAQTAVRQSEAALKKDQALLNNARKEADRYKNLLEHGVVTQQAYDDLLTNVQSLEASLEADKVEIETSKESVNVAKEQLDSSRIQQSYSLIKSPVSGRTGSLIVDIGNVIKANDRPLVSINQVNPINISFKVPEKEYAQIKQFMGKNPLQVKAYLDGDDTAETGTLNFIENAIDNNTGTLGLKAVFANKQHRLWPGQYVNVTLELTVEKNRVVVPTKAVCIGQQGNYVYVVKPDKSVESRPVTVDRTNGEESVIAQGIQAGEEVVTDGQLKIMPDSKVTTAQSKAGRK
;
A
#
# COMPACT_ATOMS: atom_id res chain seq x y z
N MET A 1 -39.50 49.74 -90.09
CA MET A 1 -38.71 49.56 -88.86
C MET A 1 -38.37 48.11 -88.58
N LYS A 2 -39.20 47.10 -88.88
CA LYS A 2 -38.89 45.66 -88.54
C LYS A 2 -37.75 45.03 -89.37
N LYS A 3 -37.44 45.52 -90.56
CA LYS A 3 -36.34 45.00 -91.48
C LYS A 3 -34.96 45.55 -91.11
N LEU A 4 -34.87 46.69 -90.40
CA LEU A 4 -33.64 47.33 -89.94
C LEU A 4 -33.09 46.63 -88.66
N ILE A 5 -33.96 46.16 -87.79
CA ILE A 5 -33.61 45.46 -86.55
C ILE A 5 -33.08 44.05 -86.82
N ALA A 6 -33.65 43.42 -87.85
CA ALA A 6 -33.19 42.09 -88.22
C ALA A 6 -31.77 42.08 -88.85
N ALA A 7 -31.38 43.14 -89.55
CA ALA A 7 -30.06 43.30 -90.16
C ALA A 7 -28.99 43.60 -89.10
N ILE A 8 -29.30 44.32 -87.99
CA ILE A 8 -28.41 44.66 -86.91
C ILE A 8 -28.17 43.42 -86.03
N LEU A 9 -29.22 42.57 -85.84
CA LEU A 9 -29.08 41.31 -85.06
C LEU A 9 -28.26 40.22 -85.78
N ILE A 10 -28.31 40.21 -87.09
CA ILE A 10 -27.48 39.26 -87.91
C ILE A 10 -26.01 39.75 -87.96
N LEU A 11 -25.79 41.07 -87.98
CA LEU A 11 -24.40 41.58 -87.98
C LEU A 11 -23.70 41.44 -86.66
N SER A 12 -24.48 41.48 -85.52
CA SER A 12 -23.91 41.22 -84.19
C SER A 12 -23.53 39.70 -83.96
N LEU A 13 -24.23 38.76 -84.64
CA LEU A 13 -23.99 37.34 -84.51
C LEU A 13 -22.74 36.90 -85.28
N VAL A 14 -22.40 37.62 -86.38
CA VAL A 14 -21.19 37.30 -87.19
C VAL A 14 -19.92 37.85 -86.58
N LEU A 15 -19.93 38.87 -85.74
CA LEU A 15 -18.79 39.43 -85.03
C LEU A 15 -18.41 38.60 -83.77
N MET A 16 -19.26 37.70 -83.25
CA MET A 16 -18.91 36.81 -82.10
C MET A 16 -18.26 35.50 -82.50
N ALA A 17 -18.17 35.19 -83.86
CA ALA A 17 -17.59 33.91 -84.34
C ALA A 17 -16.11 33.99 -84.71
N ALA A 18 -15.46 35.16 -84.60
CA ALA A 18 -14.08 35.37 -85.01
C ALA A 18 -13.01 35.47 -83.91
N GLY A 19 -13.36 35.09 -82.68
CA GLY A 19 -12.54 35.37 -81.46
C GLY A 19 -12.08 34.12 -80.62
N CYS A 20 -12.06 32.92 -81.17
CA CYS A 20 -11.53 31.74 -80.45
C CYS A 20 -10.48 30.97 -81.26
N SER A 21 -9.32 31.60 -81.47
CA SER A 21 -8.09 30.87 -81.73
C SER A 21 -7.41 30.62 -80.38
N ALA A 22 -7.82 29.57 -79.69
CA ALA A 22 -7.17 29.14 -78.44
C ALA A 22 -5.78 28.61 -78.77
N LYS A 23 -4.77 29.39 -78.52
CA LYS A 23 -3.41 28.94 -78.29
C LYS A 23 -3.45 27.84 -77.19
N LYS A 24 -3.16 26.60 -77.62
CA LYS A 24 -2.81 25.51 -76.69
C LYS A 24 -1.53 25.91 -75.99
N ASP A 25 -1.63 26.65 -74.91
CA ASP A 25 -0.54 26.74 -73.93
C ASP A 25 -0.32 25.33 -73.36
N LYS A 26 0.74 24.71 -73.75
CA LYS A 26 1.35 23.57 -73.03
C LYS A 26 1.61 24.12 -71.59
N LYS A 27 0.71 23.80 -70.68
CA LYS A 27 1.01 23.91 -69.27
C LYS A 27 2.25 23.09 -69.00
N GLY A 28 3.39 23.75 -69.09
CA GLY A 28 4.61 23.22 -68.49
C GLY A 28 4.32 22.96 -67.03
N LYS A 29 4.60 21.74 -66.52
CA LYS A 29 4.72 21.43 -65.11
C LYS A 29 5.66 22.50 -64.51
N GLY A 30 5.07 23.57 -63.99
CA GLY A 30 5.83 24.55 -63.23
C GLY A 30 6.46 23.81 -62.07
N LYS A 31 7.79 23.74 -62.05
CA LYS A 31 8.54 23.37 -60.82
C LYS A 31 8.16 24.41 -59.79
N GLY A 32 7.17 24.09 -58.93
CA GLY A 32 6.81 24.91 -57.79
C GLY A 32 8.06 25.22 -56.99
N LYS A 33 8.19 26.44 -56.48
CA LYS A 33 9.27 26.78 -55.58
C LYS A 33 9.26 25.78 -54.42
N PRO A 34 10.40 25.22 -53.99
CA PRO A 34 10.45 24.25 -52.92
C PRO A 34 9.81 24.87 -51.65
N VAL A 35 8.90 24.12 -51.04
CA VAL A 35 8.25 24.53 -49.78
C VAL A 35 9.23 24.31 -48.64
N THR A 36 9.47 25.35 -47.85
CA THR A 36 10.30 25.20 -46.66
C THR A 36 9.48 24.51 -45.55
N VAL A 37 9.98 23.37 -45.04
CA VAL A 37 9.36 22.56 -44.00
C VAL A 37 10.38 22.25 -42.90
N THR A 38 9.90 22.03 -41.69
CA THR A 38 10.73 21.46 -40.64
C THR A 38 10.58 19.95 -40.68
N SER A 39 11.66 19.19 -40.48
CA SER A 39 11.67 17.74 -40.50
C SER A 39 12.39 17.17 -39.28
N ALA A 40 12.07 15.93 -38.95
CA ALA A 40 12.74 15.12 -37.95
C ALA A 40 12.96 13.71 -38.48
N ILE A 41 13.95 13.02 -37.97
CA ILE A 41 14.24 11.63 -38.29
C ILE A 41 13.44 10.71 -37.38
N ALA A 42 12.78 9.69 -37.96
CA ALA A 42 12.15 8.62 -37.20
C ALA A 42 13.22 7.80 -36.48
N LEU A 43 13.15 7.75 -35.16
CA LEU A 43 14.13 7.08 -34.32
C LEU A 43 13.63 5.71 -33.87
N GLN A 44 14.54 4.76 -33.80
CA GLN A 44 14.28 3.48 -33.13
C GLN A 44 14.83 3.56 -31.70
N LYS A 45 13.97 3.38 -30.71
CA LYS A 45 14.37 3.40 -29.31
C LYS A 45 13.49 2.52 -28.44
N ASP A 46 13.98 2.25 -27.24
CA ASP A 46 13.18 1.59 -26.20
C ASP A 46 12.17 2.57 -25.62
N VAL A 47 10.90 2.17 -25.61
CA VAL A 47 9.79 3.03 -25.16
C VAL A 47 9.05 2.36 -24.02
N PRO A 48 8.93 3.01 -22.85
CA PRO A 48 8.16 2.47 -21.75
C PRO A 48 6.65 2.46 -22.10
N LEU A 49 6.01 1.32 -21.81
CA LEU A 49 4.56 1.21 -21.82
C LEU A 49 4.06 1.61 -20.44
N VAL A 50 3.39 2.75 -20.37
CA VAL A 50 2.99 3.38 -19.10
C VAL A 50 1.50 3.71 -19.08
N ILE A 51 0.93 3.63 -17.88
CA ILE A 51 -0.40 4.16 -17.56
C ILE A 51 -0.19 5.39 -16.68
N LYS A 52 -0.81 6.52 -17.04
CA LYS A 52 -0.72 7.78 -16.32
C LYS A 52 -2.07 8.11 -15.68
N GLU A 53 -2.08 8.31 -14.38
CA GLU A 53 -3.27 8.59 -13.60
C GLU A 53 -2.97 9.58 -12.48
N ILE A 54 -4.02 10.10 -11.84
CA ILE A 54 -3.90 10.91 -10.63
C ILE A 54 -4.11 9.98 -9.43
N GLY A 55 -3.19 10.04 -8.48
CA GLY A 55 -3.28 9.31 -7.23
C GLY A 55 -3.44 10.22 -6.03
N THR A 56 -3.91 9.64 -4.93
CA THR A 56 -3.97 10.28 -3.61
C THR A 56 -2.99 9.57 -2.68
N VAL A 57 -2.19 10.35 -1.99
CA VAL A 57 -1.26 9.85 -0.99
C VAL A 57 -2.04 9.47 0.26
N GLU A 58 -1.85 8.26 0.77
CA GLU A 58 -2.48 7.72 1.98
C GLU A 58 -1.42 7.27 2.97
N ALA A 59 -1.67 7.43 4.26
CA ALA A 59 -0.81 6.80 5.26
C ALA A 59 -0.76 5.28 5.03
N TYR A 60 0.40 4.66 5.24
CA TYR A 60 0.54 3.19 5.16
C TYR A 60 -0.41 2.49 6.13
N SER A 61 -0.53 3.04 7.34
CA SER A 61 -1.47 2.63 8.38
C SER A 61 -1.85 3.84 9.23
N THR A 62 -3.13 3.95 9.56
CA THR A 62 -3.66 4.93 10.53
C THR A 62 -4.19 4.18 11.72
N VAL A 63 -3.64 4.45 12.89
CA VAL A 63 -4.06 3.81 14.14
C VAL A 63 -4.61 4.86 15.10
N SER A 64 -5.87 4.68 15.50
CA SER A 64 -6.49 5.46 16.57
C SER A 64 -6.13 4.83 17.92
N VAL A 65 -5.38 5.54 18.74
CA VAL A 65 -4.98 5.10 20.08
C VAL A 65 -6.13 5.36 21.05
N ILE A 66 -6.64 4.29 21.66
CA ILE A 66 -7.75 4.30 22.60
C ILE A 66 -7.25 3.78 23.95
N SER A 67 -7.76 4.32 25.06
CA SER A 67 -7.45 3.79 26.39
C SER A 67 -8.13 2.45 26.66
N GLN A 68 -7.41 1.52 27.28
CA GLN A 68 -7.97 0.27 27.82
C GLN A 68 -8.23 0.36 29.34
N ALA A 69 -7.85 1.47 29.97
CA ALA A 69 -8.03 1.72 31.40
C ALA A 69 -8.86 2.98 31.64
N ASN A 70 -9.54 3.01 32.78
CA ASN A 70 -10.28 4.19 33.27
C ASN A 70 -9.36 5.06 34.13
N GLY A 71 -9.57 6.36 34.14
CA GLY A 71 -8.90 7.24 35.08
C GLY A 71 -8.56 8.59 34.50
N THR A 72 -7.83 9.39 35.28
CA THR A 72 -7.42 10.75 34.91
C THR A 72 -6.07 10.71 34.22
N ILE A 73 -5.92 11.44 33.11
CA ILE A 73 -4.62 11.62 32.42
C ILE A 73 -3.73 12.48 33.32
N THR A 74 -2.58 11.92 33.69
CA THR A 74 -1.58 12.62 34.54
C THR A 74 -0.45 13.21 33.71
N ASN A 75 -0.06 12.55 32.62
CA ASN A 75 1.03 12.98 31.75
C ASN A 75 0.75 12.67 30.28
N ILE A 76 1.27 13.54 29.41
CA ILE A 76 1.37 13.36 27.96
C ILE A 76 2.86 13.47 27.61
N TYR A 77 3.42 12.47 26.90
CA TYR A 77 4.86 12.34 26.67
C TYR A 77 5.31 12.76 25.27
N PHE A 78 4.41 13.27 24.45
CA PHE A 78 4.71 13.71 23.09
C PHE A 78 4.06 15.07 22.81
N LYS A 79 4.45 15.68 21.70
CA LYS A 79 3.79 16.89 21.16
C LYS A 79 2.99 16.52 19.92
N GLU A 80 1.94 17.27 19.60
CA GLU A 80 1.20 17.14 18.35
C GLU A 80 2.12 17.23 17.14
N GLY A 81 1.90 16.36 16.17
CA GLY A 81 2.74 16.31 14.97
C GLY A 81 4.16 15.75 15.17
N GLN A 82 4.47 15.20 16.34
CA GLN A 82 5.77 14.58 16.62
C GLN A 82 5.83 13.16 16.04
N ASP A 83 7.01 12.75 15.55
CA ASP A 83 7.27 11.37 15.18
C ASP A 83 7.54 10.54 16.43
N VAL A 84 6.84 9.41 16.56
CA VAL A 84 6.96 8.46 17.67
C VAL A 84 7.33 7.08 17.16
N SER A 85 8.11 6.35 17.94
CA SER A 85 8.45 4.97 17.66
C SER A 85 7.44 4.01 18.28
N LYS A 86 7.25 2.83 17.70
CA LYS A 86 6.47 1.73 18.30
C LYS A 86 6.97 1.46 19.72
N GLY A 87 6.05 1.39 20.69
CA GLY A 87 6.33 1.17 22.11
C GLY A 87 6.68 2.45 22.90
N ALA A 88 6.84 3.61 22.25
CA ALA A 88 7.07 4.87 22.95
C ALA A 88 5.87 5.23 23.83
N PRO A 89 6.11 5.76 25.07
CA PRO A 89 5.03 6.20 25.93
C PRO A 89 4.31 7.41 25.30
N LEU A 90 2.97 7.37 25.35
CA LEU A 90 2.13 8.46 24.84
C LEU A 90 1.40 9.16 26.00
N PHE A 91 0.66 8.41 26.78
CA PHE A 91 -0.12 8.94 27.90
C PHE A 91 0.12 8.13 29.16
N ARG A 92 -0.01 8.78 30.30
CA ARG A 92 -0.09 8.14 31.61
C ARG A 92 -1.41 8.48 32.27
N ILE A 93 -2.10 7.45 32.70
CA ILE A 93 -3.30 7.51 33.51
C ILE A 93 -2.89 7.35 34.97
N ASP A 94 -3.62 7.90 35.91
CA ASP A 94 -3.40 7.70 37.35
C ASP A 94 -3.38 6.20 37.68
N SER A 95 -2.20 5.69 38.01
CA SER A 95 -1.99 4.26 38.28
C SER A 95 -2.30 3.87 39.72
N ARG A 96 -2.51 4.83 40.63
CA ARG A 96 -2.68 4.55 42.08
C ARG A 96 -3.75 3.50 42.42
N PRO A 97 -4.95 3.51 41.79
CA PRO A 97 -5.94 2.45 42.05
C PRO A 97 -5.40 1.07 41.64
N TYR A 98 -4.80 0.97 40.45
CA TYR A 98 -4.22 -0.28 39.92
C TYR A 98 -3.03 -0.77 40.74
N ASP A 99 -2.20 0.15 41.28
CA ASP A 99 -1.08 -0.18 42.16
C ASP A 99 -1.59 -0.81 43.46
N VAL A 100 -2.75 -0.36 43.99
CA VAL A 100 -3.39 -0.96 45.17
C VAL A 100 -3.86 -2.38 44.85
N ASP A 101 -4.50 -2.60 43.70
CA ASP A 101 -5.00 -3.92 43.30
C ASP A 101 -3.85 -4.92 43.16
N VAL A 102 -2.73 -4.51 42.57
CA VAL A 102 -1.51 -5.35 42.45
C VAL A 102 -0.98 -5.70 43.86
N ARG A 103 -0.89 -4.73 44.79
CA ARG A 103 -0.43 -5.01 46.17
C ARG A 103 -1.35 -5.97 46.91
N LEU A 104 -2.68 -5.82 46.74
CA LEU A 104 -3.66 -6.72 47.34
C LEU A 104 -3.51 -8.15 46.79
N ALA A 105 -3.43 -8.30 45.47
CA ALA A 105 -3.23 -9.61 44.85
C ALA A 105 -1.89 -10.25 45.27
N GLN A 106 -0.82 -9.46 45.40
CA GLN A 106 0.48 -9.93 45.92
C GLN A 106 0.39 -10.42 47.35
N ALA A 107 -0.36 -9.74 48.20
CA ALA A 107 -0.59 -10.15 49.60
C ALA A 107 -1.38 -11.49 49.65
N ASN A 108 -2.39 -11.65 48.80
CA ASN A 108 -3.16 -12.89 48.68
C ASN A 108 -2.30 -14.05 48.24
N LEU A 109 -1.42 -13.85 47.28
CA LEU A 109 -0.44 -14.86 46.84
C LEU A 109 0.48 -15.28 47.99
N SER A 110 1.00 -14.32 48.75
CA SER A 110 1.85 -14.60 49.92
C SER A 110 1.11 -15.38 51.01
N LYS A 111 -0.20 -15.07 51.21
CA LYS A 111 -1.06 -15.83 52.16
C LYS A 111 -1.24 -17.27 51.68
N ALA A 112 -1.54 -17.51 50.39
CA ALA A 112 -1.69 -18.85 49.84
C ALA A 112 -0.39 -19.65 49.93
N GLN A 113 0.77 -19.07 49.63
CA GLN A 113 2.08 -19.70 49.81
C GLN A 113 2.36 -20.09 51.28
N THR A 114 1.87 -19.32 52.20
CA THR A 114 1.99 -19.62 53.64
C THR A 114 1.12 -20.82 54.02
N ALA A 115 -0.09 -20.94 53.46
CA ALA A 115 -0.97 -22.09 53.67
C ALA A 115 -0.31 -23.39 53.17
N VAL A 116 0.35 -23.41 52.01
CA VAL A 116 1.12 -24.58 51.54
C VAL A 116 2.18 -24.97 52.57
N ARG A 117 2.98 -24.05 53.08
CA ARG A 117 3.99 -24.33 54.11
C ARG A 117 3.38 -24.91 55.39
N GLN A 118 2.17 -24.45 55.75
CA GLN A 118 1.45 -24.95 56.89
C GLN A 118 0.98 -26.39 56.68
N SER A 119 0.41 -26.70 55.53
CA SER A 119 0.00 -28.06 55.15
C SER A 119 1.21 -29.01 55.05
N GLU A 120 2.35 -28.54 54.51
CA GLU A 120 3.62 -29.33 54.45
C GLU A 120 4.15 -29.62 55.88
N ALA A 121 4.02 -28.69 56.82
CA ALA A 121 4.41 -28.91 58.19
C ALA A 121 3.48 -29.92 58.91
N ALA A 122 2.17 -29.91 58.62
CA ALA A 122 1.23 -30.92 59.11
C ALA A 122 1.57 -32.32 58.60
N LEU A 123 1.80 -32.47 57.27
CA LEU A 123 2.24 -33.73 56.66
C LEU A 123 3.52 -34.27 57.34
N LYS A 124 4.52 -33.43 57.58
CA LYS A 124 5.76 -33.81 58.22
C LYS A 124 5.54 -34.30 59.66
N LYS A 125 4.65 -33.68 60.40
CA LYS A 125 4.26 -34.10 61.76
C LYS A 125 3.59 -35.46 61.69
N ASP A 126 2.60 -35.66 60.85
CA ASP A 126 1.84 -36.91 60.76
C ASP A 126 2.67 -38.06 60.21
N GLN A 127 3.61 -37.80 59.32
CA GLN A 127 4.64 -38.75 58.86
C GLN A 127 5.50 -39.23 60.03
N ALA A 128 5.89 -38.36 60.98
CA ALA A 128 6.66 -38.75 62.15
C ALA A 128 5.84 -39.63 63.11
N LEU A 129 4.55 -39.31 63.28
CA LEU A 129 3.62 -40.13 64.10
C LEU A 129 3.43 -41.53 63.47
N LEU A 130 3.20 -41.61 62.19
CA LEU A 130 3.09 -42.90 61.46
C LEU A 130 4.36 -43.75 61.59
N ASN A 131 5.54 -43.13 61.42
CA ASN A 131 6.82 -43.85 61.55
C ASN A 131 6.99 -44.42 62.99
N ASN A 132 6.53 -43.69 63.98
CA ASN A 132 6.57 -44.16 65.37
C ASN A 132 5.59 -45.32 65.59
N ALA A 133 4.33 -45.18 65.16
CA ALA A 133 3.31 -46.20 65.24
C ALA A 133 3.72 -47.51 64.56
N ARG A 134 4.34 -47.44 63.37
CA ARG A 134 4.87 -48.60 62.63
C ARG A 134 5.96 -49.32 63.44
N LYS A 135 6.90 -48.58 64.01
CA LYS A 135 7.96 -49.17 64.88
C LYS A 135 7.39 -49.86 66.09
N GLU A 136 6.31 -49.33 66.65
CA GLU A 136 5.63 -49.92 67.79
C GLU A 136 4.88 -51.20 67.36
N ALA A 137 4.13 -51.18 66.27
CA ALA A 137 3.47 -52.37 65.71
C ALA A 137 4.45 -53.50 65.37
N ASP A 138 5.60 -53.17 64.76
CA ASP A 138 6.67 -54.15 64.49
C ASP A 138 7.23 -54.77 65.75
N ARG A 139 7.42 -54.01 66.81
CA ARG A 139 7.86 -54.52 68.13
C ARG A 139 6.82 -55.47 68.71
N TYR A 140 5.55 -55.12 68.68
CA TYR A 140 4.47 -55.95 69.20
C TYR A 140 4.27 -57.22 68.37
N LYS A 141 4.49 -57.17 67.07
CA LYS A 141 4.49 -58.33 66.19
C LYS A 141 5.51 -59.39 66.69
N ASN A 142 6.71 -58.96 66.95
CA ASN A 142 7.80 -59.86 67.46
C ASN A 142 7.42 -60.43 68.85
N LEU A 143 6.80 -59.61 69.75
CA LEU A 143 6.37 -60.08 71.04
C LEU A 143 5.18 -61.04 70.98
N LEU A 144 4.30 -60.91 70.04
CA LEU A 144 3.16 -61.81 69.75
C LEU A 144 3.68 -63.14 69.26
N GLU A 145 4.66 -63.18 68.37
CA GLU A 145 5.34 -64.45 67.89
C GLU A 145 5.97 -65.21 69.04
N HIS A 146 6.40 -64.58 70.14
CA HIS A 146 6.91 -65.15 71.36
C HIS A 146 5.86 -65.35 72.45
N GLY A 147 4.57 -65.13 72.21
CA GLY A 147 3.49 -65.33 73.16
C GLY A 147 3.45 -64.37 74.34
N VAL A 148 4.11 -63.22 74.29
CA VAL A 148 4.22 -62.24 75.39
C VAL A 148 3.06 -61.25 75.42
N VAL A 149 2.39 -60.96 74.24
CA VAL A 149 1.24 -60.05 74.12
C VAL A 149 0.06 -60.79 73.48
N THR A 150 -1.16 -60.18 73.60
CA THR A 150 -2.38 -60.72 73.01
C THR A 150 -2.54 -60.28 71.56
N GLN A 151 -3.21 -61.09 70.73
CA GLN A 151 -3.61 -60.77 69.37
C GLN A 151 -4.33 -59.42 69.29
N GLN A 152 -5.27 -59.20 70.19
CA GLN A 152 -6.05 -57.93 70.25
C GLN A 152 -5.17 -56.74 70.40
N ALA A 153 -4.15 -56.77 71.29
CA ALA A 153 -3.22 -55.64 71.49
C ALA A 153 -2.40 -55.33 70.21
N TYR A 154 -2.07 -56.30 69.39
CA TYR A 154 -1.40 -56.09 68.08
C TYR A 154 -2.38 -55.52 67.07
N ASP A 155 -3.63 -56.04 66.98
CA ASP A 155 -4.66 -55.61 66.04
C ASP A 155 -5.05 -54.14 66.31
N ASP A 156 -5.08 -53.69 67.58
CA ASP A 156 -5.34 -52.28 67.95
C ASP A 156 -4.22 -51.38 67.41
N LEU A 157 -2.95 -51.80 67.46
CA LEU A 157 -1.83 -51.03 66.89
C LEU A 157 -1.87 -50.98 65.35
N LEU A 158 -2.25 -52.08 64.70
CA LEU A 158 -2.46 -52.08 63.26
C LEU A 158 -3.55 -51.12 62.83
N THR A 159 -4.67 -51.08 63.57
CA THR A 159 -5.74 -50.15 63.32
C THR A 159 -5.27 -48.70 63.47
N ASN A 160 -4.42 -48.42 64.48
CA ASN A 160 -3.82 -47.08 64.64
C ASN A 160 -2.89 -46.71 63.48
N VAL A 161 -2.06 -47.67 62.97
CA VAL A 161 -1.23 -47.46 61.77
C VAL A 161 -2.07 -47.15 60.57
N GLN A 162 -3.14 -47.91 60.31
CA GLN A 162 -4.06 -47.66 59.20
C GLN A 162 -4.74 -46.27 59.29
N SER A 163 -5.14 -45.88 60.49
CA SER A 163 -5.73 -44.52 60.74
C SER A 163 -4.72 -43.39 60.41
N LEU A 164 -3.46 -43.55 60.79
CA LEU A 164 -2.41 -42.56 60.52
C LEU A 164 -2.04 -42.53 59.04
N GLU A 165 -2.06 -43.70 58.34
CA GLU A 165 -1.88 -43.77 56.90
C GLU A 165 -3.00 -43.01 56.14
N ALA A 166 -4.25 -43.15 56.56
CA ALA A 166 -5.36 -42.41 56.01
C ALA A 166 -5.24 -40.90 56.28
N SER A 167 -4.78 -40.49 57.48
CA SER A 167 -4.49 -39.09 57.80
C SER A 167 -3.41 -38.51 56.90
N LEU A 168 -2.33 -39.26 56.67
CA LEU A 168 -1.24 -38.87 55.81
C LEU A 168 -1.68 -38.64 54.36
N GLU A 169 -2.58 -39.48 53.85
CA GLU A 169 -3.15 -39.31 52.54
C GLU A 169 -4.05 -38.07 52.45
N ALA A 170 -4.82 -37.80 53.48
CA ALA A 170 -5.60 -36.56 53.57
C ALA A 170 -4.71 -35.31 53.58
N ASP A 171 -3.56 -35.32 54.30
CA ASP A 171 -2.59 -34.23 54.29
C ASP A 171 -1.99 -33.99 52.90
N LYS A 172 -1.72 -35.07 52.15
CA LYS A 172 -1.22 -34.90 50.77
C LYS A 172 -2.22 -34.19 49.86
N VAL A 173 -3.49 -34.59 49.93
CA VAL A 173 -4.60 -33.94 49.20
C VAL A 173 -4.74 -32.49 49.61
N GLU A 174 -4.58 -32.18 50.91
CA GLU A 174 -4.63 -30.79 51.42
C GLU A 174 -3.47 -29.94 50.89
N ILE A 175 -2.24 -30.53 50.75
CA ILE A 175 -1.13 -29.83 50.10
C ILE A 175 -1.43 -29.57 48.63
N GLU A 176 -2.00 -30.52 47.88
CA GLU A 176 -2.39 -30.33 46.51
C GLU A 176 -3.42 -29.22 46.34
N THR A 177 -4.47 -29.21 47.17
CA THR A 177 -5.49 -28.14 47.25
C THR A 177 -4.86 -26.77 47.54
N SER A 178 -3.92 -26.73 48.50
CA SER A 178 -3.22 -25.50 48.87
C SER A 178 -2.33 -25.01 47.72
N LYS A 179 -1.67 -25.91 46.95
CA LYS A 179 -0.90 -25.55 45.78
C LYS A 179 -1.77 -24.98 44.66
N GLU A 180 -2.96 -25.56 44.42
CA GLU A 180 -3.91 -25.02 43.46
C GLU A 180 -4.38 -23.60 43.87
N SER A 181 -4.56 -23.37 45.15
CA SER A 181 -4.87 -22.02 45.68
C SER A 181 -3.75 -21.01 45.39
N VAL A 182 -2.49 -21.44 45.40
CA VAL A 182 -1.34 -20.60 44.99
C VAL A 182 -1.41 -20.29 43.49
N ASN A 183 -1.76 -21.26 42.66
CA ASN A 183 -1.92 -21.05 41.19
C ASN A 183 -3.03 -20.01 40.94
N VAL A 184 -4.19 -20.14 41.57
CA VAL A 184 -5.30 -19.17 41.43
C VAL A 184 -4.86 -17.76 41.87
N ALA A 185 -4.18 -17.64 43.02
CA ALA A 185 -3.70 -16.34 43.49
C ALA A 185 -2.63 -15.72 42.58
N LYS A 186 -1.80 -16.54 41.93
CA LYS A 186 -0.81 -16.10 40.94
C LYS A 186 -1.49 -15.54 39.70
N GLU A 187 -2.46 -16.23 39.14
CA GLU A 187 -3.23 -15.77 37.98
C GLU A 187 -3.98 -14.46 38.28
N GLN A 188 -4.51 -14.31 39.51
CA GLN A 188 -5.14 -13.06 39.93
C GLN A 188 -4.13 -11.90 40.01
N LEU A 189 -2.91 -12.15 40.47
CA LEU A 189 -1.84 -11.15 40.50
C LEU A 189 -1.44 -10.74 39.07
N ASP A 190 -1.30 -11.70 38.14
CA ASP A 190 -0.94 -11.43 36.76
C ASP A 190 -2.04 -10.65 36.05
N SER A 191 -3.33 -10.95 36.31
CA SER A 191 -4.46 -10.15 35.84
C SER A 191 -4.39 -8.69 36.33
N SER A 192 -4.11 -8.48 37.59
CA SER A 192 -3.97 -7.13 38.17
C SER A 192 -2.80 -6.36 37.59
N ARG A 193 -1.68 -7.02 37.28
CA ARG A 193 -0.51 -6.43 36.60
C ARG A 193 -0.82 -6.04 35.16
N ILE A 194 -1.58 -6.86 34.42
CA ILE A 194 -2.04 -6.53 33.08
C ILE A 194 -2.88 -5.25 33.11
N GLN A 195 -3.86 -5.17 34.02
CA GLN A 195 -4.68 -3.97 34.18
C GLN A 195 -3.85 -2.74 34.54
N GLN A 196 -2.87 -2.87 35.45
CA GLN A 196 -1.92 -1.81 35.77
C GLN A 196 -1.13 -1.35 34.55
N SER A 197 -0.72 -2.30 33.70
CA SER A 197 0.06 -1.98 32.50
C SER A 197 -0.69 -1.06 31.51
N TYR A 198 -2.02 -1.13 31.48
CA TYR A 198 -2.87 -0.28 30.66
C TYR A 198 -2.90 1.19 31.13
N SER A 199 -2.40 1.49 32.34
CA SER A 199 -2.25 2.86 32.81
C SER A 199 -1.15 3.63 32.08
N LEU A 200 -0.22 2.95 31.41
CA LEU A 200 0.79 3.54 30.52
C LEU A 200 0.48 3.19 29.06
N ILE A 201 -0.15 4.12 28.36
CA ILE A 201 -0.53 3.95 26.96
C ILE A 201 0.69 4.20 26.09
N LYS A 202 1.03 3.20 25.27
CA LYS A 202 2.18 3.22 24.36
C LYS A 202 1.73 3.22 22.91
N SER A 203 2.59 3.73 22.01
CA SER A 203 2.33 3.69 20.59
C SER A 203 2.37 2.26 20.05
N PRO A 204 1.31 1.79 19.35
CA PRO A 204 1.28 0.48 18.73
C PRO A 204 2.11 0.41 17.45
N VAL A 205 2.38 1.56 16.80
CA VAL A 205 3.12 1.69 15.53
C VAL A 205 4.12 2.82 15.62
N SER A 206 5.12 2.81 14.73
CA SER A 206 5.96 3.98 14.49
C SER A 206 5.26 4.89 13.48
N GLY A 207 5.21 6.21 13.74
CA GLY A 207 4.54 7.16 12.86
C GLY A 207 4.43 8.53 13.48
N ARG A 208 3.69 9.41 12.80
CA ARG A 208 3.49 10.80 13.22
C ARG A 208 2.16 10.95 13.93
N THR A 209 2.20 11.59 15.09
CA THR A 209 0.99 11.84 15.89
C THR A 209 0.14 12.94 15.24
N GLY A 210 -1.17 12.77 15.30
CA GLY A 210 -2.15 13.82 14.98
C GLY A 210 -2.37 14.78 16.13
N SER A 211 -3.49 15.51 16.08
CA SER A 211 -3.93 16.41 17.14
C SER A 211 -4.34 15.63 18.38
N LEU A 212 -4.11 16.21 19.54
CA LEU A 212 -4.60 15.72 20.84
C LEU A 212 -6.12 15.93 20.95
N ILE A 213 -6.83 14.90 21.36
CA ILE A 213 -8.29 14.95 21.61
C ILE A 213 -8.58 15.15 23.10
N VAL A 214 -7.55 14.98 23.94
CA VAL A 214 -7.64 15.01 25.38
C VAL A 214 -6.46 15.75 26.00
N ASP A 215 -6.68 16.35 27.17
CA ASP A 215 -5.67 17.10 27.93
C ASP A 215 -5.34 16.43 29.26
N ILE A 216 -4.23 16.86 29.87
CA ILE A 216 -3.87 16.50 31.25
C ILE A 216 -5.01 16.94 32.19
N GLY A 217 -5.41 16.06 33.09
CA GLY A 217 -6.54 16.27 33.99
C GLY A 217 -7.88 15.77 33.46
N ASN A 218 -8.02 15.44 32.20
CA ASN A 218 -9.23 14.83 31.68
C ASN A 218 -9.42 13.43 32.23
N VAL A 219 -10.67 13.11 32.59
CA VAL A 219 -11.09 11.74 32.95
C VAL A 219 -11.48 10.99 31.68
N ILE A 220 -10.87 9.84 31.47
CA ILE A 220 -11.13 8.97 30.32
C ILE A 220 -11.72 7.64 30.78
N LYS A 221 -12.50 7.02 29.88
CA LYS A 221 -13.05 5.67 30.05
C LYS A 221 -12.40 4.70 29.08
N ALA A 222 -12.32 3.45 29.50
CA ALA A 222 -11.82 2.37 28.64
C ALA A 222 -12.72 2.21 27.40
N ASN A 223 -12.11 2.09 26.23
CA ASN A 223 -12.77 1.85 24.95
C ASN A 223 -13.83 2.89 24.52
N ASP A 224 -13.76 4.13 25.05
CA ASP A 224 -14.74 5.17 24.77
C ASP A 224 -14.39 5.91 23.46
N ARG A 225 -13.33 6.71 23.47
CA ARG A 225 -12.94 7.55 22.32
C ARG A 225 -11.44 7.50 22.06
N PRO A 226 -11.01 7.78 20.82
CA PRO A 226 -9.60 7.96 20.53
C PRO A 226 -9.00 9.11 21.34
N LEU A 227 -7.76 8.94 21.77
CA LEU A 227 -6.95 9.97 22.45
C LEU A 227 -6.09 10.74 21.46
N VAL A 228 -5.53 10.03 20.47
CA VAL A 228 -4.72 10.55 19.38
C VAL A 228 -4.76 9.55 18.22
N SER A 229 -4.64 10.05 16.98
CA SER A 229 -4.38 9.21 15.80
C SER A 229 -2.88 9.21 15.49
N ILE A 230 -2.37 8.09 15.02
CA ILE A 230 -0.97 7.97 14.55
C ILE A 230 -0.99 7.48 13.12
N ASN A 231 -0.40 8.27 12.23
CA ASN A 231 -0.24 7.96 10.82
C ASN A 231 1.17 7.45 10.55
N GLN A 232 1.27 6.24 10.04
CA GLN A 232 2.53 5.73 9.53
C GLN A 232 2.78 6.33 8.15
N VAL A 233 3.76 7.25 8.07
CA VAL A 233 4.12 7.98 6.84
C VAL A 233 5.41 7.47 6.19
N ASN A 234 6.06 6.50 6.80
CA ASN A 234 7.26 5.83 6.29
C ASN A 234 7.18 4.33 6.63
N PRO A 235 6.94 3.44 5.61
CA PRO A 235 6.59 3.77 4.24
C PRO A 235 5.21 4.47 4.11
N ILE A 236 4.83 4.86 2.87
CA ILE A 236 3.57 5.53 2.56
C ILE A 236 2.91 4.89 1.34
N ASN A 237 1.61 4.95 1.23
CA ASN A 237 0.86 4.45 0.09
C ASN A 237 0.44 5.58 -0.84
N ILE A 238 0.34 5.27 -2.13
CA ILE A 238 -0.40 6.06 -3.10
C ILE A 238 -1.50 5.18 -3.67
N SER A 239 -2.74 5.62 -3.51
CA SER A 239 -3.93 5.00 -4.07
C SER A 239 -4.30 5.72 -5.38
N PHE A 240 -4.54 4.99 -6.45
CA PHE A 240 -4.96 5.52 -7.73
C PHE A 240 -5.90 4.55 -8.43
N LYS A 241 -6.70 5.06 -9.36
CA LYS A 241 -7.69 4.26 -10.09
C LYS A 241 -7.33 4.22 -11.56
N VAL A 242 -7.47 3.05 -12.18
CA VAL A 242 -7.25 2.86 -13.62
C VAL A 242 -8.55 2.38 -14.27
N PRO A 243 -8.83 2.75 -15.54
CA PRO A 243 -9.97 2.23 -16.28
C PRO A 243 -9.91 0.70 -16.41
N GLU A 244 -11.08 0.02 -16.39
CA GLU A 244 -11.18 -1.43 -16.52
C GLU A 244 -10.43 -1.98 -17.75
N LYS A 245 -10.46 -1.27 -18.88
CA LYS A 245 -9.77 -1.65 -20.11
C LYS A 245 -8.26 -1.91 -19.93
N GLU A 246 -7.62 -1.23 -18.96
CA GLU A 246 -6.19 -1.38 -18.68
C GLU A 246 -5.87 -2.62 -17.83
N TYR A 247 -6.89 -3.22 -17.19
CA TYR A 247 -6.71 -4.38 -16.31
C TYR A 247 -6.06 -5.58 -17.02
N ALA A 248 -6.48 -5.86 -18.26
CA ALA A 248 -5.93 -6.98 -19.02
C ALA A 248 -4.41 -6.83 -19.25
N GLN A 249 -3.97 -5.60 -19.56
CA GLN A 249 -2.54 -5.29 -19.73
C GLN A 249 -1.80 -5.37 -18.39
N ILE A 250 -2.32 -4.79 -17.33
CA ILE A 250 -1.71 -4.86 -15.99
C ILE A 250 -1.53 -6.33 -15.60
N LYS A 251 -2.56 -7.16 -15.75
CA LYS A 251 -2.53 -8.59 -15.43
C LYS A 251 -1.48 -9.37 -16.24
N GLN A 252 -1.29 -9.02 -17.49
CA GLN A 252 -0.30 -9.67 -18.37
C GLN A 252 1.14 -9.48 -17.87
N PHE A 253 1.44 -8.33 -17.29
CA PHE A 253 2.79 -7.98 -16.81
C PHE A 253 2.97 -8.24 -15.31
N MET A 254 1.89 -8.37 -14.53
CA MET A 254 1.92 -8.84 -13.16
C MET A 254 2.45 -10.28 -13.10
N GLY A 255 3.35 -10.53 -12.18
CA GLY A 255 3.88 -11.89 -11.94
C GLY A 255 5.22 -12.18 -12.60
N LYS A 256 5.69 -11.35 -13.52
CA LYS A 256 7.05 -11.45 -14.07
C LYS A 256 8.06 -10.67 -13.22
N ASN A 257 7.71 -9.43 -12.87
CA ASN A 257 8.49 -8.56 -11.98
C ASN A 257 7.53 -7.62 -11.24
N PRO A 258 7.93 -7.08 -10.06
CA PRO A 258 7.17 -6.02 -9.40
C PRO A 258 7.04 -4.80 -10.33
N LEU A 259 5.80 -4.36 -10.59
CA LEU A 259 5.56 -3.18 -11.43
C LEU A 259 5.99 -1.92 -10.70
N GLN A 260 6.82 -1.11 -11.35
CA GLN A 260 7.29 0.15 -10.80
C GLN A 260 6.27 1.26 -10.99
N VAL A 261 6.14 2.09 -9.97
CA VAL A 261 5.24 3.25 -9.96
C VAL A 261 6.07 4.47 -9.64
N LYS A 262 5.99 5.47 -10.51
CA LYS A 262 6.60 6.78 -10.29
C LYS A 262 5.53 7.79 -9.91
N ALA A 263 5.78 8.57 -8.89
CA ALA A 263 4.90 9.64 -8.44
C ALA A 263 5.60 10.99 -8.56
N TYR A 264 4.91 11.95 -9.14
CA TYR A 264 5.38 13.32 -9.32
C TYR A 264 4.47 14.26 -8.52
N LEU A 265 5.07 15.08 -7.69
CA LEU A 265 4.34 16.18 -7.03
C LEU A 265 4.09 17.29 -8.05
N ASP A 266 3.02 18.04 -7.85
CA ASP A 266 2.71 19.16 -8.71
C ASP A 266 3.82 20.23 -8.65
N GLY A 267 4.31 20.64 -9.84
CA GLY A 267 5.42 21.59 -9.97
C GLY A 267 6.82 21.02 -9.68
N ASP A 268 6.97 19.71 -9.48
CA ASP A 268 8.27 19.07 -9.26
C ASP A 268 8.48 17.90 -10.25
N ASP A 269 9.53 18.00 -11.06
CA ASP A 269 9.91 16.97 -12.04
C ASP A 269 10.63 15.77 -11.41
N THR A 270 10.92 15.82 -10.10
CA THR A 270 11.61 14.74 -9.38
C THR A 270 10.63 13.65 -9.01
N ALA A 271 10.79 12.47 -9.61
CA ALA A 271 9.96 11.32 -9.34
C ALA A 271 10.31 10.64 -8.01
N GLU A 272 9.33 10.38 -7.17
CA GLU A 272 9.42 9.36 -6.14
C GLU A 272 9.12 7.99 -6.76
N THR A 273 9.90 6.96 -6.40
CA THR A 273 9.73 5.61 -6.95
C THR A 273 9.16 4.69 -5.89
N GLY A 274 8.13 3.97 -6.28
CA GLY A 274 7.47 2.95 -5.46
C GLY A 274 7.18 1.69 -6.26
N THR A 275 6.51 0.75 -5.63
CA THR A 275 6.15 -0.55 -6.21
C THR A 275 4.67 -0.80 -6.03
N LEU A 276 4.00 -1.26 -7.09
CA LEU A 276 2.62 -1.71 -7.03
C LEU A 276 2.54 -2.95 -6.12
N ASN A 277 1.75 -2.86 -5.05
CA ASN A 277 1.63 -3.93 -4.06
C ASN A 277 0.20 -4.44 -3.89
N PHE A 278 -0.79 -3.70 -4.36
CA PHE A 278 -2.19 -4.08 -4.19
C PHE A 278 -3.02 -3.70 -5.41
N ILE A 279 -3.92 -4.59 -5.78
CA ILE A 279 -4.97 -4.37 -6.76
C ILE A 279 -6.29 -4.79 -6.12
N GLU A 280 -7.29 -3.97 -6.23
CA GLU A 280 -8.62 -4.30 -5.73
C GLU A 280 -9.16 -5.57 -6.41
N ASN A 281 -9.93 -6.34 -5.67
CA ASN A 281 -10.50 -7.61 -6.14
C ASN A 281 -11.81 -7.44 -6.94
N ALA A 282 -12.30 -6.21 -7.02
CA ALA A 282 -13.53 -5.87 -7.74
C ALA A 282 -13.37 -4.52 -8.47
N ILE A 283 -14.04 -4.40 -9.61
CA ILE A 283 -14.16 -3.16 -10.37
C ILE A 283 -15.31 -2.36 -9.77
N ASP A 284 -15.10 -1.07 -9.57
CA ASP A 284 -16.15 -0.15 -9.15
C ASP A 284 -17.13 0.05 -10.33
N ASN A 285 -18.30 -0.57 -10.24
CA ASN A 285 -19.31 -0.56 -11.31
C ASN A 285 -19.89 0.85 -11.60
N ASN A 286 -19.76 1.79 -10.66
CA ASN A 286 -20.27 3.16 -10.86
C ASN A 286 -19.32 3.98 -11.72
N THR A 287 -18.02 3.70 -11.65
CA THR A 287 -16.98 4.47 -12.33
C THR A 287 -16.27 3.68 -13.43
N GLY A 288 -16.46 2.35 -13.51
CA GLY A 288 -15.75 1.48 -14.44
C GLY A 288 -14.25 1.47 -14.20
N THR A 289 -13.81 1.63 -12.96
CA THR A 289 -12.39 1.72 -12.59
C THR A 289 -11.97 0.65 -11.60
N LEU A 290 -10.69 0.30 -11.62
CA LEU A 290 -10.04 -0.62 -10.70
C LEU A 290 -9.09 0.15 -9.79
N GLY A 291 -9.21 -0.03 -8.50
CA GLY A 291 -8.32 0.58 -7.51
C GLY A 291 -6.99 -0.14 -7.41
N LEU A 292 -5.93 0.64 -7.37
CA LEU A 292 -4.54 0.18 -7.23
C LEU A 292 -3.88 0.92 -6.07
N LYS A 293 -2.95 0.25 -5.36
CA LYS A 293 -2.09 0.91 -4.36
C LYS A 293 -0.64 0.55 -4.60
N ALA A 294 0.21 1.55 -4.49
CA ALA A 294 1.66 1.39 -4.56
C ALA A 294 2.31 1.89 -3.27
N VAL A 295 3.36 1.21 -2.83
CA VAL A 295 4.14 1.55 -1.63
C VAL A 295 5.38 2.31 -2.02
N PHE A 296 5.63 3.40 -1.30
CA PHE A 296 6.78 4.28 -1.45
C PHE A 296 7.56 4.36 -0.13
N ALA A 297 8.88 4.38 -0.20
CA ALA A 297 9.72 4.42 1.01
C ALA A 297 9.58 5.73 1.80
N ASN A 298 9.35 6.87 1.12
CA ASN A 298 9.14 8.21 1.69
C ASN A 298 10.14 8.63 2.79
N LYS A 299 11.41 8.25 2.65
CA LYS A 299 12.44 8.54 3.68
C LYS A 299 12.67 10.05 3.94
N GLN A 300 12.42 10.86 2.93
CA GLN A 300 12.58 12.32 3.00
C GLN A 300 11.28 13.05 3.37
N HIS A 301 10.20 12.31 3.66
CA HIS A 301 8.88 12.86 4.00
C HIS A 301 8.31 13.85 2.95
N ARG A 302 8.66 13.67 1.66
CA ARG A 302 8.15 14.50 0.57
C ARG A 302 6.68 14.25 0.27
N LEU A 303 6.24 13.01 0.43
CA LEU A 303 4.85 12.59 0.26
C LEU A 303 4.11 12.76 1.60
N TRP A 304 2.96 13.46 1.54
CA TRP A 304 2.14 13.72 2.70
C TRP A 304 0.71 13.17 2.52
N PRO A 305 0.13 12.49 3.51
CA PRO A 305 -1.24 11.98 3.41
C PRO A 305 -2.24 13.07 3.02
N GLY A 306 -3.10 12.77 2.05
CA GLY A 306 -4.09 13.68 1.49
C GLY A 306 -3.62 14.49 0.27
N GLN A 307 -2.34 14.45 -0.12
CA GLN A 307 -1.85 15.10 -1.33
C GLN A 307 -2.29 14.34 -2.59
N TYR A 308 -2.53 15.10 -3.67
CA TYR A 308 -2.67 14.55 -5.01
C TYR A 308 -1.33 14.52 -5.70
N VAL A 309 -1.08 13.47 -6.47
CA VAL A 309 0.17 13.27 -7.22
C VAL A 309 -0.13 12.70 -8.61
N ASN A 310 0.70 13.05 -9.59
CA ASN A 310 0.66 12.42 -10.89
C ASN A 310 1.40 11.08 -10.83
N VAL A 311 0.70 10.00 -11.10
CA VAL A 311 1.20 8.63 -11.03
C VAL A 311 1.49 8.10 -12.43
N THR A 312 2.64 7.48 -12.61
CA THR A 312 3.01 6.76 -13.81
C THR A 312 3.33 5.31 -13.43
N LEU A 313 2.45 4.40 -13.81
CA LEU A 313 2.65 2.95 -13.66
C LEU A 313 3.41 2.42 -14.89
N GLU A 314 4.59 1.88 -14.69
CA GLU A 314 5.42 1.28 -15.74
C GLU A 314 5.10 -0.22 -15.87
N LEU A 315 4.50 -0.63 -16.98
CA LEU A 315 4.15 -2.03 -17.22
C LEU A 315 5.33 -2.82 -17.76
N THR A 316 6.01 -2.25 -18.77
CA THR A 316 7.21 -2.84 -19.41
C THR A 316 7.93 -1.79 -20.24
N VAL A 317 9.13 -2.12 -20.70
CA VAL A 317 9.86 -1.34 -21.70
C VAL A 317 9.86 -2.13 -23.00
N GLU A 318 9.14 -1.62 -24.00
CA GLU A 318 9.10 -2.21 -25.35
C GLU A 318 10.36 -1.80 -26.12
N LYS A 319 11.11 -2.81 -26.56
CA LYS A 319 12.38 -2.61 -27.26
C LYS A 319 12.19 -2.27 -28.75
N ASN A 320 13.10 -1.44 -29.27
CA ASN A 320 13.22 -1.18 -30.68
C ASN A 320 11.93 -0.65 -31.36
N ARG A 321 11.14 0.19 -30.68
CA ARG A 321 9.95 0.82 -31.27
C ARG A 321 10.32 2.03 -32.10
N VAL A 322 9.63 2.22 -33.24
CA VAL A 322 9.81 3.40 -34.10
C VAL A 322 8.98 4.55 -33.52
N VAL A 323 9.64 5.68 -33.31
CA VAL A 323 9.01 6.90 -32.75
C VAL A 323 9.23 8.08 -33.67
N VAL A 324 8.22 8.92 -33.78
CA VAL A 324 8.27 10.21 -34.47
C VAL A 324 7.74 11.31 -33.54
N PRO A 325 8.15 12.57 -33.73
CA PRO A 325 7.49 13.67 -33.03
C PRO A 325 5.99 13.68 -33.30
N THR A 326 5.16 13.83 -32.26
CA THR A 326 3.68 13.82 -32.40
C THR A 326 3.18 14.84 -33.43
N LYS A 327 3.87 15.98 -33.57
CA LYS A 327 3.60 17.02 -34.57
C LYS A 327 3.76 16.54 -36.04
N ALA A 328 4.47 15.43 -36.27
CA ALA A 328 4.62 14.85 -37.62
C ALA A 328 3.38 14.05 -38.04
N VAL A 329 2.57 13.60 -37.08
CA VAL A 329 1.37 12.81 -37.37
C VAL A 329 0.22 13.75 -37.72
N CYS A 330 -0.31 13.60 -38.92
CA CYS A 330 -1.47 14.32 -39.42
C CYS A 330 -2.71 13.42 -39.37
N ILE A 331 -3.85 14.03 -39.06
CA ILE A 331 -5.16 13.33 -39.07
C ILE A 331 -5.87 13.66 -40.38
N GLY A 332 -6.20 12.66 -41.17
CA GLY A 332 -6.92 12.79 -42.43
C GLY A 332 -8.24 12.02 -42.42
N GLN A 333 -9.00 12.16 -43.54
CA GLN A 333 -10.30 11.46 -43.70
C GLN A 333 -10.17 9.92 -43.68
N GLN A 334 -8.99 9.39 -44.09
CA GLN A 334 -8.72 7.96 -44.16
C GLN A 334 -7.89 7.44 -42.95
N GLY A 335 -7.72 8.25 -41.94
CA GLY A 335 -6.91 7.91 -40.77
C GLY A 335 -5.66 8.78 -40.62
N ASN A 336 -4.74 8.32 -39.77
CA ASN A 336 -3.49 9.03 -39.48
C ASN A 336 -2.49 8.80 -40.63
N TYR A 337 -1.77 9.86 -41.02
CA TYR A 337 -0.72 9.80 -42.02
C TYR A 337 0.44 10.72 -41.64
N VAL A 338 1.58 10.49 -42.27
CA VAL A 338 2.76 11.34 -42.16
C VAL A 338 3.29 11.70 -43.55
N TYR A 339 3.98 12.82 -43.65
CA TYR A 339 4.71 13.17 -44.84
C TYR A 339 6.17 12.72 -44.69
N VAL A 340 6.58 11.77 -45.53
CA VAL A 340 7.95 11.26 -45.61
C VAL A 340 8.72 12.01 -46.70
N VAL A 341 9.90 12.53 -46.36
CA VAL A 341 10.80 13.21 -47.31
C VAL A 341 11.70 12.15 -47.97
N LYS A 342 11.59 12.01 -49.29
CA LYS A 342 12.47 11.10 -50.09
C LYS A 342 13.85 11.72 -50.31
N PRO A 343 14.85 10.90 -50.73
CA PRO A 343 16.20 11.39 -51.04
C PRO A 343 16.25 12.44 -52.13
N ASP A 344 15.27 12.42 -53.07
CA ASP A 344 15.12 13.41 -54.14
C ASP A 344 14.41 14.72 -53.72
N LYS A 345 14.15 14.87 -52.40
CA LYS A 345 13.44 15.98 -51.77
C LYS A 345 11.96 16.06 -52.16
N SER A 346 11.39 15.04 -52.79
CA SER A 346 9.94 14.92 -52.93
C SER A 346 9.31 14.43 -51.64
N VAL A 347 8.03 14.74 -51.40
CA VAL A 347 7.28 14.35 -50.22
C VAL A 347 6.20 13.34 -50.60
N GLU A 348 6.14 12.26 -49.86
CA GLU A 348 5.11 11.23 -49.96
C GLU A 348 4.19 11.25 -48.76
N SER A 349 2.88 11.32 -48.97
CA SER A 349 1.91 11.09 -47.89
C SER A 349 1.75 9.60 -47.68
N ARG A 350 2.11 9.12 -46.48
CA ARG A 350 2.07 7.70 -46.16
C ARG A 350 1.15 7.45 -44.97
N PRO A 351 0.15 6.56 -45.09
CA PRO A 351 -0.70 6.19 -43.99
C PRO A 351 0.13 5.47 -42.92
N VAL A 352 -0.17 5.78 -41.64
CA VAL A 352 0.51 5.19 -40.49
C VAL A 352 -0.49 4.70 -39.46
N THR A 353 -0.14 3.62 -38.77
CA THR A 353 -0.86 3.15 -37.60
C THR A 353 -0.11 3.65 -36.34
N VAL A 354 -0.70 4.61 -35.67
CA VAL A 354 -0.21 5.09 -34.35
C VAL A 354 -0.66 4.11 -33.30
N ASP A 355 0.27 3.54 -32.55
CA ASP A 355 -0.01 2.65 -31.43
C ASP A 355 -0.44 3.47 -30.22
N ARG A 356 0.39 4.44 -29.84
CA ARG A 356 0.12 5.37 -28.74
C ARG A 356 0.93 6.66 -28.87
N THR A 357 0.49 7.69 -28.16
CA THR A 357 1.24 8.94 -28.03
C THR A 357 1.75 9.08 -26.60
N ASN A 358 3.05 9.35 -26.45
CA ASN A 358 3.69 9.54 -25.16
C ASN A 358 4.32 10.94 -25.09
N GLY A 359 3.51 11.93 -24.71
CA GLY A 359 3.92 13.34 -24.67
C GLY A 359 4.21 13.91 -26.07
N GLU A 360 5.46 14.33 -26.30
CA GLU A 360 5.88 14.91 -27.59
C GLU A 360 6.17 13.88 -28.69
N GLU A 361 6.11 12.61 -28.39
CA GLU A 361 6.45 11.51 -29.31
C GLU A 361 5.27 10.56 -29.51
N SER A 362 5.10 10.10 -30.74
CA SER A 362 4.14 9.07 -31.12
C SER A 362 4.87 7.81 -31.52
N VAL A 363 4.45 6.69 -30.94
CA VAL A 363 4.94 5.34 -31.26
C VAL A 363 4.18 4.84 -32.49
N ILE A 364 4.90 4.47 -33.55
CA ILE A 364 4.31 4.02 -34.77
C ILE A 364 4.39 2.47 -34.86
N ALA A 365 3.21 1.84 -35.01
CA ALA A 365 3.11 0.41 -35.19
C ALA A 365 3.46 -0.03 -36.62
N GLN A 366 2.99 0.73 -37.64
CA GLN A 366 3.18 0.41 -39.02
C GLN A 366 3.21 1.70 -39.88
N GLY A 367 3.94 1.64 -41.02
CA GLY A 367 3.96 2.69 -42.02
C GLY A 367 5.26 3.49 -42.14
N ILE A 368 6.13 3.46 -41.11
CA ILE A 368 7.42 4.18 -41.08
C ILE A 368 8.52 3.25 -40.60
N GLN A 369 9.72 3.44 -41.20
CA GLN A 369 10.94 2.76 -40.77
C GLN A 369 11.88 3.72 -40.04
N ALA A 370 12.71 3.18 -39.18
CA ALA A 370 13.75 3.97 -38.51
C ALA A 370 14.72 4.56 -39.53
N GLY A 371 15.10 5.82 -39.36
CA GLY A 371 15.97 6.56 -40.27
C GLY A 371 15.25 7.36 -41.34
N GLU A 372 13.92 7.16 -41.54
CA GLU A 372 13.16 7.97 -42.49
C GLU A 372 12.94 9.39 -41.93
N GLU A 373 13.04 10.38 -42.84
CA GLU A 373 12.82 11.79 -42.53
C GLU A 373 11.34 12.14 -42.66
N VAL A 374 10.70 12.63 -41.58
CA VAL A 374 9.28 13.00 -41.52
C VAL A 374 9.12 14.50 -41.32
N VAL A 375 8.11 15.11 -41.96
CA VAL A 375 7.81 16.54 -41.80
C VAL A 375 7.10 16.79 -40.49
N THR A 376 7.58 17.74 -39.70
CA THR A 376 7.02 18.12 -38.39
C THR A 376 6.30 19.47 -38.41
N ASP A 377 6.60 20.34 -39.38
CA ASP A 377 5.92 21.61 -39.56
C ASP A 377 5.92 22.05 -41.04
N GLY A 378 4.92 22.83 -41.45
CA GLY A 378 4.73 23.24 -42.83
C GLY A 378 3.86 22.30 -43.67
N GLN A 379 3.22 21.30 -43.09
CA GLN A 379 2.40 20.28 -43.78
C GLN A 379 1.27 20.89 -44.61
N LEU A 380 0.65 22.00 -44.13
CA LEU A 380 -0.45 22.66 -44.83
C LEU A 380 -0.09 23.27 -46.20
N LYS A 381 1.21 23.45 -46.49
CA LYS A 381 1.73 23.99 -47.75
C LYS A 381 2.14 22.93 -48.74
N ILE A 382 2.13 21.65 -48.33
CA ILE A 382 2.55 20.54 -49.14
C ILE A 382 1.41 20.10 -50.08
N MET A 383 1.67 20.05 -51.37
CA MET A 383 0.81 19.40 -52.36
C MET A 383 1.44 18.07 -52.80
N PRO A 384 0.67 17.13 -53.33
CA PRO A 384 1.22 15.87 -53.88
C PRO A 384 2.37 16.18 -54.85
N ASP A 385 3.47 15.46 -54.74
CA ASP A 385 4.70 15.61 -55.53
C ASP A 385 5.47 16.96 -55.37
N SER A 386 5.18 17.73 -54.31
CA SER A 386 5.95 18.96 -54.00
C SER A 386 7.39 18.61 -53.62
N LYS A 387 8.36 19.42 -54.12
CA LYS A 387 9.71 19.41 -53.59
C LYS A 387 9.82 20.29 -52.38
N VAL A 388 10.49 19.80 -51.34
CA VAL A 388 10.68 20.55 -50.07
C VAL A 388 12.14 20.91 -49.85
N THR A 389 12.34 22.01 -49.14
CA THR A 389 13.63 22.34 -48.56
C THR A 389 13.49 22.14 -47.03
N THR A 390 14.23 21.20 -46.51
CA THR A 390 14.16 20.83 -45.09
C THR A 390 15.05 21.75 -44.23
N ALA A 391 14.48 22.37 -43.21
CA ALA A 391 15.24 22.94 -42.09
C ALA A 391 15.14 21.90 -40.98
N GLN A 392 16.28 21.39 -40.49
CA GLN A 392 16.23 20.45 -39.35
C GLN A 392 15.69 21.11 -38.10
N SER A 393 14.72 20.47 -37.46
CA SER A 393 14.25 20.88 -36.13
C SER A 393 15.39 20.78 -35.14
N LYS A 394 15.64 21.85 -34.36
CA LYS A 394 16.60 21.86 -33.25
C LYS A 394 16.19 21.00 -32.04
N ALA A 395 15.12 20.21 -32.14
CA ALA A 395 14.67 19.29 -31.11
C ALA A 395 15.49 18.00 -31.11
N GLY A 396 16.63 18.00 -30.44
CA GLY A 396 17.48 16.81 -30.32
C GLY A 396 18.84 17.03 -29.63
N ARG A 397 18.96 18.10 -28.82
CA ARG A 397 20.12 18.26 -27.93
C ARG A 397 19.66 18.82 -26.59
N LYS A 398 19.23 17.95 -25.71
CA LYS A 398 19.35 18.11 -24.24
C LYS A 398 19.36 16.72 -23.59
#